data_33df0c17bbbb74538ff0dda53206c56b
#
_entry.id   33df0c17bbbb74538ff0dda53206c56b
#
_cell.length_a   1.000
_cell.length_b   1.000
_cell.length_c   1.000
_cell.angle_alpha   90.00
_cell.angle_beta   90.00
_cell.angle_gamma   90.00
#
_symmetry.space_group_name_H-M   'P 1'
#
loop_
_entity.id
_entity.type
_entity.pdbx_description
1 polymer ?
#
loop_
_entity_poly.entity_id
_entity_poly.type
_entity_poly.pdbx_seq_one_letter_code
_entity_poly.pdbx_strand_id
1 'polypeptide(L)'
;DPAIFELGVPVLGICYGLQLMIHLLGGQCRRAETREYGKVELTHNGKSPLFKDIPATAVYWMSHGVEVETLAPGFEVVASTDGCRCAAIQCAEKQLYGVQFHPEVLHTQYGKELLQNFLYGICGFTAEWTMASYLEEAVAECRAKIGSGRVLLALSGGVDSSVAAALLQRAVGDQLTCIFVD
;
A
#
# COMPACT_ATOMS: atom_id res chain seq x y z
N ASP A 1 1.56 1.82 17.26
CA ASP A 1 1.84 0.78 18.24
C ASP A 1 2.93 -0.14 17.67
N PRO A 2 4.07 -0.35 18.36
CA PRO A 2 5.16 -1.23 17.88
C PRO A 2 4.74 -2.70 17.76
N ALA A 3 3.65 -3.13 18.37
CA ALA A 3 3.13 -4.49 18.26
C ALA A 3 2.88 -4.94 16.80
N ILE A 4 2.70 -4.01 15.85
CA ILE A 4 2.55 -4.34 14.43
C ILE A 4 3.77 -5.09 13.87
N PHE A 5 4.97 -4.86 14.41
CA PHE A 5 6.20 -5.52 13.97
C PHE A 5 6.42 -6.90 14.61
N GLU A 6 5.55 -7.30 15.55
CA GLU A 6 5.58 -8.57 16.27
C GLU A 6 4.45 -9.53 15.83
N LEU A 7 3.60 -9.11 14.89
CA LEU A 7 2.47 -9.91 14.40
C LEU A 7 2.89 -11.12 13.56
N GLY A 8 4.16 -11.24 13.18
CA GLY A 8 4.65 -12.34 12.35
C GLY A 8 4.16 -12.28 10.89
N VAL A 9 3.75 -11.10 10.43
CA VAL A 9 3.34 -10.85 9.05
C VAL A 9 4.34 -9.90 8.37
N PRO A 10 4.54 -10.00 7.04
CA PRO A 10 5.38 -9.05 6.33
C PRO A 10 4.86 -7.61 6.45
N VAL A 11 5.77 -6.66 6.69
CA VAL A 11 5.44 -5.23 6.79
C VAL A 11 6.29 -4.43 5.81
N LEU A 12 5.65 -3.55 5.04
CA LEU A 12 6.31 -2.56 4.18
C LEU A 12 6.07 -1.15 4.72
N GLY A 13 7.12 -0.50 5.23
CA GLY A 13 7.10 0.91 5.62
C GLY A 13 7.44 1.80 4.42
N ILE A 14 6.53 2.70 4.04
CA ILE A 14 6.73 3.67 2.95
C ILE A 14 6.99 5.05 3.55
N CYS A 15 8.07 5.71 3.14
CA CYS A 15 8.47 7.06 3.54
C CYS A 15 8.49 7.23 5.07
N TYR A 16 7.52 7.91 5.65
CA TYR A 16 7.36 8.03 7.09
C TYR A 16 7.24 6.67 7.80
N GLY A 17 6.61 5.68 7.15
CA GLY A 17 6.48 4.31 7.68
C GLY A 17 7.84 3.63 7.87
N LEU A 18 8.79 3.82 6.95
CA LEU A 18 10.17 3.36 7.10
C LEU A 18 10.84 4.04 8.31
N GLN A 19 10.71 5.37 8.42
CA GLN A 19 11.33 6.15 9.49
C GLN A 19 10.76 5.75 10.86
N LEU A 20 9.44 5.59 10.95
CA LEU A 20 8.75 5.15 12.16
C LEU A 20 9.20 3.74 12.58
N MET A 21 9.30 2.81 11.62
CA MET A 21 9.77 1.45 11.86
C MET A 21 11.18 1.46 12.45
N ILE A 22 12.11 2.18 11.84
CA ILE A 22 13.49 2.29 12.32
C ILE A 22 13.54 2.91 13.71
N HIS A 23 12.80 3.99 13.95
CA HIS A 23 12.75 4.64 15.26
C HIS A 23 12.23 3.71 16.36
N LEU A 24 11.12 3.00 16.11
CA LEU A 24 10.51 2.12 17.09
C LEU A 24 11.32 0.85 17.38
N LEU A 25 12.15 0.41 16.40
CA LEU A 25 12.97 -0.79 16.53
C LEU A 25 14.42 -0.50 17.00
N GLY A 26 14.71 0.73 17.47
CA GLY A 26 15.97 1.07 18.10
C GLY A 26 17.04 1.67 17.20
N GLY A 27 16.67 2.06 15.96
CA GLY A 27 17.50 2.87 15.10
C GLY A 27 17.26 4.36 15.30
N GLN A 28 17.88 5.20 14.48
CA GLN A 28 17.81 6.66 14.58
C GLN A 28 17.55 7.31 13.23
N CYS A 29 16.73 8.34 13.23
CA CYS A 29 16.50 9.22 12.09
C CYS A 29 16.99 10.63 12.40
N ARG A 30 17.47 11.33 11.36
CA ARG A 30 17.92 12.72 11.45
C ARG A 30 17.33 13.57 10.32
N ARG A 31 17.47 14.88 10.43
CA ARG A 31 17.22 15.76 9.27
C ARG A 31 18.26 15.45 8.19
N ALA A 32 17.78 15.22 6.96
CA ALA A 32 18.66 14.97 5.83
C ALA A 32 19.53 16.21 5.54
N GLU A 33 20.80 15.99 5.23
CA GLU A 33 21.69 17.05 4.74
C GLU A 33 21.26 17.54 3.37
N THR A 34 20.89 16.58 2.51
CA THR A 34 20.29 16.85 1.19
C THR A 34 18.86 16.38 1.20
N ARG A 35 17.93 17.33 1.05
CA ARG A 35 16.50 16.98 0.91
C ARG A 35 16.24 16.50 -0.51
N GLU A 36 15.49 15.44 -0.65
CA GLU A 36 15.11 14.91 -1.97
C GLU A 36 13.62 15.09 -2.20
N TYR A 37 13.29 15.84 -3.25
CA TYR A 37 11.92 16.07 -3.70
C TYR A 37 11.83 15.90 -5.21
N GLY A 38 10.91 15.03 -5.67
CA GLY A 38 10.71 14.75 -7.08
C GLY A 38 11.42 13.48 -7.54
N LYS A 39 11.81 13.48 -8.81
CA LYS A 39 12.43 12.34 -9.49
C LYS A 39 13.90 12.20 -9.12
N VAL A 40 14.27 11.07 -8.55
CA VAL A 40 15.66 10.76 -8.15
C VAL A 40 16.03 9.37 -8.68
N GLU A 41 17.24 9.24 -9.17
CA GLU A 41 17.79 7.95 -9.59
C GLU A 41 18.20 7.15 -8.34
N LEU A 42 17.75 5.90 -8.27
CA LEU A 42 18.02 4.97 -7.20
C LEU A 42 18.69 3.72 -7.75
N THR A 43 19.70 3.23 -7.04
CA THR A 43 20.37 1.97 -7.35
C THR A 43 20.16 0.96 -6.22
N HIS A 44 19.74 -0.26 -6.57
CA HIS A 44 19.60 -1.36 -5.62
C HIS A 44 20.66 -2.44 -5.83
N ASN A 45 20.99 -3.20 -4.77
CA ASN A 45 22.03 -4.21 -4.77
C ASN A 45 21.57 -5.62 -5.20
N GLY A 46 20.30 -5.78 -5.59
CA GLY A 46 19.69 -7.05 -6.03
C GLY A 46 19.40 -8.06 -4.94
N LYS A 47 19.66 -7.77 -3.66
CA LYS A 47 19.48 -8.72 -2.55
C LYS A 47 18.05 -8.81 -2.05
N SER A 48 17.23 -7.76 -2.25
CA SER A 48 15.87 -7.72 -1.74
C SER A 48 14.87 -8.30 -2.73
N PRO A 49 13.94 -9.16 -2.29
CA PRO A 49 12.84 -9.64 -3.12
C PRO A 49 11.91 -8.51 -3.59
N LEU A 50 11.92 -7.34 -2.95
CA LEU A 50 11.18 -6.15 -3.41
C LEU A 50 11.59 -5.73 -4.82
N PHE A 51 12.86 -5.89 -5.18
CA PHE A 51 13.42 -5.46 -6.47
C PHE A 51 13.56 -6.60 -7.48
N LYS A 52 12.87 -7.72 -7.26
CA LYS A 52 12.88 -8.85 -8.20
C LYS A 52 12.39 -8.38 -9.57
N ASP A 53 13.16 -8.70 -10.62
CA ASP A 53 12.86 -8.38 -12.03
C ASP A 53 12.78 -6.87 -12.31
N ILE A 54 13.29 -6.02 -11.42
CA ILE A 54 13.41 -4.56 -11.60
C ILE A 54 14.86 -4.25 -11.99
N PRO A 55 15.10 -3.34 -12.96
CA PRO A 55 16.44 -2.91 -13.32
C PRO A 55 17.21 -2.35 -12.11
N ALA A 56 18.52 -2.65 -12.03
CA ALA A 56 19.37 -2.24 -10.90
C ALA A 56 19.33 -0.73 -10.62
N THR A 57 19.10 0.08 -11.64
CA THR A 57 18.98 1.53 -11.54
C THR A 57 17.69 1.98 -12.22
N ALA A 58 16.90 2.80 -11.54
CA ALA A 58 15.65 3.35 -12.06
C ALA A 58 15.27 4.66 -11.31
N VAL A 59 14.30 5.40 -11.85
CA VAL A 59 13.85 6.68 -11.29
C VAL A 59 12.66 6.47 -10.35
N TYR A 60 12.78 6.98 -9.14
CA TYR A 60 11.76 6.91 -8.11
C TYR A 60 11.39 8.31 -7.61
N TRP A 61 10.17 8.45 -7.09
CA TRP A 61 9.70 9.71 -6.53
C TRP A 61 10.04 9.81 -5.06
N MET A 62 10.89 10.78 -4.73
CA MET A 62 11.26 11.12 -3.36
C MET A 62 10.45 12.32 -2.86
N SER A 63 10.15 12.33 -1.55
CA SER A 63 9.51 13.46 -0.87
C SER A 63 9.87 13.44 0.61
N HIS A 64 11.13 13.73 0.94
CA HIS A 64 11.59 13.68 2.32
C HIS A 64 12.65 14.72 2.68
N GLY A 65 12.63 15.14 3.95
CA GLY A 65 13.66 15.97 4.56
C GLY A 65 14.21 15.33 5.85
N VAL A 66 13.83 14.07 6.10
CA VAL A 66 14.35 13.23 7.20
C VAL A 66 14.81 11.91 6.58
N GLU A 67 15.92 11.39 7.08
CA GLU A 67 16.53 10.15 6.62
C GLU A 67 16.90 9.24 7.79
N VAL A 68 17.14 7.97 7.52
CA VAL A 68 17.68 7.02 8.48
C VAL A 68 19.18 7.28 8.65
N GLU A 69 19.59 7.63 9.85
CA GLU A 69 20.99 7.82 10.25
C GLU A 69 21.62 6.51 10.69
N THR A 70 20.96 5.81 11.62
CA THR A 70 21.42 4.53 12.15
C THR A 70 20.32 3.48 11.99
N LEU A 71 20.67 2.36 11.36
CA LEU A 71 19.76 1.24 11.20
C LEU A 71 19.41 0.61 12.55
N ALA A 72 18.21 0.11 12.68
CA ALA A 72 17.83 -0.77 13.77
C ALA A 72 18.55 -2.14 13.63
N PRO A 73 18.75 -2.88 14.75
CA PRO A 73 19.38 -4.19 14.71
C PRO A 73 18.69 -5.16 13.71
N GLY A 74 19.49 -5.87 12.93
CA GLY A 74 19.03 -6.84 11.94
C GLY A 74 18.63 -6.24 10.59
N PHE A 75 18.62 -4.91 10.44
CA PHE A 75 18.37 -4.27 9.16
C PHE A 75 19.64 -4.10 8.32
N GLU A 76 19.48 -4.20 7.01
CA GLU A 76 20.50 -3.90 6.02
C GLU A 76 19.97 -2.95 4.95
N VAL A 77 20.87 -2.18 4.33
CA VAL A 77 20.55 -1.32 3.18
C VAL A 77 20.50 -2.17 1.92
N VAL A 78 19.43 -2.02 1.14
CA VAL A 78 19.25 -2.74 -0.14
C VAL A 78 19.17 -1.81 -1.35
N ALA A 79 18.93 -0.50 -1.13
CA ALA A 79 19.01 0.52 -2.18
C ALA A 79 19.42 1.88 -1.61
N SER A 80 20.04 2.70 -2.45
CA SER A 80 20.49 4.06 -2.13
C SER A 80 20.31 4.99 -3.31
N THR A 81 20.34 6.29 -3.02
CA THR A 81 20.52 7.39 -3.98
C THR A 81 21.81 8.15 -3.63
N ASP A 82 22.17 9.14 -4.42
CA ASP A 82 23.31 10.02 -4.10
C ASP A 82 23.07 10.83 -2.80
N GLY A 83 21.82 11.19 -2.51
CA GLY A 83 21.44 11.99 -1.35
C GLY A 83 20.90 11.17 -0.16
N CYS A 84 20.52 9.91 -0.36
CA CYS A 84 19.94 9.06 0.68
C CYS A 84 20.54 7.66 0.68
N ARG A 85 21.40 7.40 1.66
CA ARG A 85 22.06 6.09 1.83
C ARG A 85 21.05 4.95 2.09
N CYS A 86 19.99 5.22 2.83
CA CYS A 86 19.00 4.25 3.24
C CYS A 86 17.70 4.42 2.45
N ALA A 87 17.78 4.51 1.11
CA ALA A 87 16.61 4.67 0.26
C ALA A 87 15.68 3.43 0.26
N ALA A 88 16.23 2.23 0.47
CA ALA A 88 15.48 1.05 0.85
C ALA A 88 16.29 0.17 1.81
N ILE A 89 15.58 -0.45 2.75
CA ILE A 89 16.14 -1.30 3.80
C ILE A 89 15.29 -2.55 3.98
N GLN A 90 15.89 -3.59 4.57
CA GLN A 90 15.15 -4.79 4.95
C GLN A 90 15.73 -5.43 6.23
N CYS A 91 14.88 -6.13 6.96
CA CYS A 91 15.21 -7.16 7.92
C CYS A 91 14.54 -8.46 7.44
N ALA A 92 15.28 -9.26 6.65
CA ALA A 92 14.71 -10.44 5.99
C ALA A 92 14.19 -11.48 6.99
N GLU A 93 14.87 -11.66 8.12
CA GLU A 93 14.47 -12.59 9.17
C GLU A 93 13.09 -12.28 9.76
N LYS A 94 12.77 -10.98 9.91
CA LYS A 94 11.48 -10.52 10.45
C LYS A 94 10.47 -10.15 9.37
N GLN A 95 10.82 -10.30 8.09
CA GLN A 95 10.01 -9.89 6.94
C GLN A 95 9.60 -8.41 7.01
N LEU A 96 10.50 -7.54 7.50
CA LEU A 96 10.28 -6.11 7.57
C LEU A 96 11.04 -5.42 6.44
N TYR A 97 10.35 -4.60 5.69
CA TYR A 97 10.86 -3.88 4.53
C TYR A 97 10.53 -2.40 4.65
N GLY A 98 11.42 -1.55 4.20
CA GLY A 98 11.20 -0.12 4.20
C GLY A 98 11.73 0.55 2.95
N VAL A 99 10.97 1.51 2.41
CA VAL A 99 11.38 2.35 1.28
C VAL A 99 11.16 3.81 1.63
N GLN A 100 12.14 4.67 1.30
CA GLN A 100 12.05 6.12 1.55
C GLN A 100 11.25 6.83 0.46
N PHE A 101 11.23 6.27 -0.74
CA PHE A 101 10.47 6.76 -1.88
C PHE A 101 9.00 6.32 -1.84
N HIS A 102 8.21 6.86 -2.75
CA HIS A 102 6.79 6.58 -2.88
C HIS A 102 6.54 5.64 -4.08
N PRO A 103 6.43 4.32 -3.87
CA PRO A 103 6.12 3.37 -4.96
C PRO A 103 4.68 3.50 -5.47
N GLU A 104 3.78 4.10 -4.70
CA GLU A 104 2.36 4.24 -5.00
C GLU A 104 2.05 5.37 -6.00
N VAL A 105 2.99 6.29 -6.24
CA VAL A 105 2.75 7.41 -7.14
C VAL A 105 3.15 7.09 -8.58
N LEU A 106 2.40 7.63 -9.55
CA LEU A 106 2.60 7.38 -10.99
C LEU A 106 3.97 7.81 -11.53
N HIS A 107 4.67 8.69 -10.83
CA HIS A 107 5.99 9.19 -11.25
C HIS A 107 7.15 8.26 -10.88
N THR A 108 6.90 7.26 -10.06
CA THR A 108 7.85 6.21 -9.71
C THR A 108 7.87 5.15 -10.81
N GLN A 109 9.04 4.94 -11.42
CA GLN A 109 9.23 3.81 -12.32
C GLN A 109 9.20 2.51 -11.52
N TYR A 110 8.57 1.47 -12.08
CA TYR A 110 8.47 0.14 -11.45
C TYR A 110 7.85 0.12 -10.04
N GLY A 111 7.10 1.17 -9.66
CA GLY A 111 6.44 1.21 -8.37
C GLY A 111 5.36 0.13 -8.22
N LYS A 112 4.61 -0.11 -9.31
CA LYS A 112 3.62 -1.18 -9.37
C LYS A 112 4.26 -2.57 -9.22
N GLU A 113 5.36 -2.82 -9.92
CA GLU A 113 6.11 -4.07 -9.88
C GLU A 113 6.67 -4.32 -8.48
N LEU A 114 7.21 -3.29 -7.83
CA LEU A 114 7.68 -3.36 -6.45
C LEU A 114 6.56 -3.73 -5.48
N LEU A 115 5.40 -3.08 -5.59
CA LEU A 115 4.24 -3.41 -4.77
C LEU A 115 3.72 -4.81 -5.05
N GLN A 116 3.74 -5.26 -6.31
CA GLN A 116 3.40 -6.64 -6.68
C GLN A 116 4.40 -7.66 -6.09
N ASN A 117 5.69 -7.36 -6.12
CA ASN A 117 6.71 -8.19 -5.49
C ASN A 117 6.47 -8.33 -3.98
N PHE A 118 6.07 -7.23 -3.31
CA PHE A 118 5.71 -7.30 -1.91
C PHE A 118 4.45 -8.12 -1.68
N LEU A 119 3.34 -7.81 -2.35
CA LEU A 119 2.05 -8.46 -2.11
C LEU A 119 2.06 -9.95 -2.51
N TYR A 120 2.52 -10.26 -3.71
CA TYR A 120 2.46 -11.62 -4.23
C TYR A 120 3.71 -12.44 -3.90
N GLY A 121 4.89 -11.80 -3.99
CA GLY A 121 6.16 -12.49 -3.77
C GLY A 121 6.49 -12.69 -2.29
N ILE A 122 6.27 -11.67 -1.45
CA ILE A 122 6.65 -11.69 -0.04
C ILE A 122 5.46 -12.09 0.84
N CYS A 123 4.29 -11.45 0.68
CA CYS A 123 3.10 -11.77 1.46
C CYS A 123 2.39 -13.04 1.00
N GLY A 124 2.66 -13.54 -0.21
CA GLY A 124 2.04 -14.74 -0.75
C GLY A 124 0.56 -14.58 -1.08
N PHE A 125 0.09 -13.35 -1.31
CA PHE A 125 -1.30 -13.13 -1.71
C PHE A 125 -1.58 -13.77 -3.06
N THR A 126 -2.76 -14.36 -3.20
CA THR A 126 -3.30 -14.82 -4.47
C THR A 126 -4.14 -13.69 -5.10
N ALA A 127 -4.12 -13.59 -6.43
CA ALA A 127 -4.89 -12.57 -7.14
C ALA A 127 -6.38 -12.95 -7.29
N GLU A 128 -6.94 -13.61 -6.29
CA GLU A 128 -8.33 -14.10 -6.30
C GLU A 128 -9.35 -12.96 -6.09
N TRP A 129 -8.95 -11.90 -5.39
CA TRP A 129 -9.81 -10.75 -5.22
C TRP A 129 -9.84 -9.91 -6.50
N THR A 130 -11.00 -9.80 -7.11
CA THR A 130 -11.26 -8.93 -8.25
C THR A 130 -12.46 -8.05 -7.96
N MET A 131 -12.62 -6.91 -8.68
CA MET A 131 -13.83 -6.09 -8.56
C MET A 131 -15.08 -6.87 -8.94
N ALA A 132 -14.97 -7.85 -9.83
CA ALA A 132 -16.09 -8.72 -10.20
C ALA A 132 -16.47 -9.67 -9.05
N SER A 133 -15.49 -10.35 -8.42
CA SER A 133 -15.76 -11.22 -7.27
C SER A 133 -16.29 -10.42 -6.07
N TYR A 134 -15.70 -9.24 -5.79
CA TYR A 134 -16.19 -8.34 -4.75
C TYR A 134 -17.65 -7.92 -5.00
N LEU A 135 -18.00 -7.58 -6.24
CA LEU A 135 -19.37 -7.21 -6.58
C LEU A 135 -20.35 -8.35 -6.33
N GLU A 136 -19.99 -9.57 -6.68
CA GLU A 136 -20.81 -10.76 -6.45
C GLU A 136 -20.98 -11.04 -4.94
N GLU A 137 -19.91 -10.94 -4.17
CA GLU A 137 -19.94 -11.07 -2.71
C GLU A 137 -20.81 -9.99 -2.07
N ALA A 138 -20.63 -8.72 -2.45
CA ALA A 138 -21.42 -7.61 -1.94
C ALA A 138 -22.92 -7.75 -2.25
N VAL A 139 -23.26 -8.20 -3.46
CA VAL A 139 -24.63 -8.51 -3.86
C VAL A 139 -25.20 -9.64 -3.00
N ALA A 140 -24.44 -10.70 -2.80
CA ALA A 140 -24.87 -11.85 -1.97
C ALA A 140 -25.06 -11.44 -0.51
N GLU A 141 -24.16 -10.63 0.04
CA GLU A 141 -24.27 -10.11 1.41
C GLU A 141 -25.48 -9.19 1.59
N CYS A 142 -25.71 -8.26 0.65
CA CYS A 142 -26.91 -7.42 0.66
C CYS A 142 -28.19 -8.26 0.63
N ARG A 143 -28.25 -9.26 -0.25
CA ARG A 143 -29.39 -10.16 -0.36
C ARG A 143 -29.64 -10.95 0.93
N ALA A 144 -28.58 -11.46 1.53
CA ALA A 144 -28.68 -12.20 2.80
C ALA A 144 -29.17 -11.33 3.97
N LYS A 145 -28.67 -10.08 4.05
CA LYS A 145 -29.09 -9.13 5.11
C LYS A 145 -30.53 -8.64 4.94
N ILE A 146 -30.97 -8.40 3.72
CA ILE A 146 -32.29 -7.84 3.41
C ILE A 146 -33.37 -8.94 3.47
N GLY A 147 -33.04 -10.14 3.00
CA GLY A 147 -34.00 -11.25 2.95
C GLY A 147 -35.25 -10.88 2.14
N SER A 148 -36.44 -11.02 2.77
CA SER A 148 -37.72 -10.63 2.20
C SER A 148 -38.15 -9.20 2.50
N GLY A 149 -37.29 -8.41 3.16
CA GLY A 149 -37.55 -7.01 3.52
C GLY A 149 -37.57 -6.07 2.34
N ARG A 150 -38.14 -4.87 2.54
CA ARG A 150 -38.09 -3.77 1.56
C ARG A 150 -36.98 -2.82 1.92
N VAL A 151 -36.34 -2.26 0.88
CA VAL A 151 -35.24 -1.30 1.02
C VAL A 151 -35.69 0.05 0.49
N LEU A 152 -35.41 1.09 1.26
CA LEU A 152 -35.57 2.49 0.85
C LEU A 152 -34.18 3.10 0.70
N LEU A 153 -33.86 3.67 -0.47
CA LEU A 153 -32.62 4.37 -0.75
C LEU A 153 -32.91 5.81 -1.13
N ALA A 154 -32.32 6.76 -0.40
CA ALA A 154 -32.31 8.16 -0.80
C ALA A 154 -31.18 8.41 -1.80
N LEU A 155 -31.51 8.96 -2.95
CA LEU A 155 -30.56 9.30 -4.03
C LEU A 155 -30.27 10.79 -4.01
N SER A 156 -29.03 11.16 -3.86
CA SER A 156 -28.57 12.56 -3.94
C SER A 156 -28.09 12.97 -5.34
N GLY A 157 -28.13 12.05 -6.32
CA GLY A 157 -27.60 12.28 -7.66
C GLY A 157 -26.06 12.16 -7.76
N GLY A 158 -25.36 11.92 -6.65
CA GLY A 158 -23.91 11.70 -6.63
C GLY A 158 -23.52 10.26 -7.06
N VAL A 159 -22.22 10.08 -7.32
CA VAL A 159 -21.67 8.77 -7.75
C VAL A 159 -21.95 7.68 -6.72
N ASP A 160 -21.69 7.94 -5.46
CA ASP A 160 -21.82 6.94 -4.38
C ASP A 160 -23.25 6.42 -4.24
N SER A 161 -24.24 7.32 -4.24
CA SER A 161 -25.66 6.94 -4.16
C SER A 161 -26.12 6.17 -5.41
N SER A 162 -25.59 6.53 -6.58
CA SER A 162 -25.88 5.82 -7.83
C SER A 162 -25.29 4.42 -7.86
N VAL A 163 -24.05 4.23 -7.37
CA VAL A 163 -23.42 2.92 -7.21
C VAL A 163 -24.19 2.06 -6.21
N ALA A 164 -24.59 2.64 -5.07
CA ALA A 164 -25.42 1.94 -4.07
C ALA A 164 -26.75 1.48 -4.66
N ALA A 165 -27.42 2.35 -5.48
CA ALA A 165 -28.66 1.98 -6.14
C ALA A 165 -28.47 0.81 -7.11
N ALA A 166 -27.42 0.85 -7.94
CA ALA A 166 -27.13 -0.23 -8.88
C ALA A 166 -26.83 -1.56 -8.18
N LEU A 167 -26.06 -1.53 -7.08
CA LEU A 167 -25.74 -2.69 -6.27
C LEU A 167 -27.01 -3.31 -5.64
N LEU A 168 -27.82 -2.47 -4.99
CA LEU A 168 -29.06 -2.91 -4.34
C LEU A 168 -30.09 -3.40 -5.36
N GLN A 169 -30.22 -2.75 -6.51
CA GLN A 169 -31.10 -3.23 -7.59
C GLN A 169 -30.69 -4.63 -8.07
N ARG A 170 -29.38 -4.88 -8.19
CA ARG A 170 -28.87 -6.21 -8.55
C ARG A 170 -29.09 -7.25 -7.44
N ALA A 171 -29.06 -6.81 -6.19
CA ALA A 171 -29.26 -7.70 -5.04
C ALA A 171 -30.72 -8.09 -4.82
N VAL A 172 -31.66 -7.13 -4.84
CA VAL A 172 -33.02 -7.32 -4.34
C VAL A 172 -34.12 -6.91 -5.33
N GLY A 173 -33.78 -6.33 -6.48
CA GLY A 173 -34.74 -6.01 -7.53
C GLY A 173 -35.91 -5.15 -7.06
N ASP A 174 -37.13 -5.65 -7.20
CA ASP A 174 -38.37 -4.97 -6.87
C ASP A 174 -38.58 -4.64 -5.38
N GLN A 175 -37.75 -5.17 -4.49
CA GLN A 175 -37.77 -4.81 -3.06
C GLN A 175 -37.15 -3.43 -2.82
N LEU A 176 -36.41 -2.87 -3.80
CA LEU A 176 -35.80 -1.55 -3.71
C LEU A 176 -36.78 -0.45 -4.13
N THR A 177 -36.89 0.57 -3.29
CA THR A 177 -37.56 1.84 -3.61
C THR A 177 -36.52 2.96 -3.50
N CYS A 178 -36.30 3.69 -4.60
CA CYS A 178 -35.40 4.84 -4.61
C CYS A 178 -36.22 6.13 -4.49
N ILE A 179 -35.79 7.05 -3.62
CA ILE A 179 -36.33 8.42 -3.52
C ILE A 179 -35.20 9.37 -3.91
N PHE A 180 -35.45 10.12 -4.98
CA PHE A 180 -34.55 11.20 -5.37
C PHE A 180 -34.82 12.40 -4.47
N VAL A 181 -33.75 12.95 -3.89
CA VAL A 181 -33.78 14.15 -3.07
C VAL A 181 -33.04 15.23 -3.86
N ASP A 182 -33.81 16.23 -4.32
CA ASP A 182 -33.33 17.40 -5.04
C ASP A 182 -32.89 18.51 -4.07
#